data_bcad3037a81b674fae70635b5b42695e
#
_entry.id   bcad3037a81b674fae70635b5b42695e
#
_cell.length_a   1.000
_cell.length_b   1.000
_cell.length_c   1.000
_cell.angle_alpha   90.00
_cell.angle_beta   90.00
_cell.angle_gamma   90.00
#
_symmetry.space_group_name_H-M   'P 1'
#
loop_
_entity.id
_entity.type
_entity.pdbx_description
1 polymer ?
#
loop_
_entity_poly.entity_id
_entity_poly.type
_entity_poly.pdbx_seq_one_letter_code
_entity_poly.pdbx_strand_id
1 'polypeptide(L)'
;VIAAGIKVKIVTGDTPGTAKEIGRQIGLWNDATDTDRNIITGVEFSELSDAQLRDRVGDLKIIARARPMDKKRLVEALQTNNEVVAVTGDGTNDAPALKTAHVGLSMGDGTSVAKEASDITIIDNSFSSIGRAVMWGRSLYKNIQRFLLFQLTVNVAACFLVLFGSFMGTESPLTVTQMLWVNLIMDTFGAMALASLPPSASVMNDKPRRREASILTRPMMTELLGVGLFFFALTLGFYWLFNHAEVTSITQMFSAVVGGENPMTAYEATLLFSIFVWTHFWYMFDARVFETGESIFKVKMSRGFWTIVGIIIIGQLFITEIAYEFFNVEPMLHTLDWHFNPTGAIDLLIIVSASSLVLWVREICRLFTKK
;
A
#
# COMPACT_ATOMS: atom_id res chain seq x y z
N VAL A 1 15.76 1.11 -16.39
CA VAL A 1 15.14 2.43 -16.17
C VAL A 1 14.25 2.77 -17.36
N ILE A 2 14.75 2.82 -18.61
CA ILE A 2 13.97 3.13 -19.82
C ILE A 2 12.82 2.14 -20.02
N ALA A 3 13.06 0.84 -19.86
CA ALA A 3 12.02 -0.20 -19.93
C ALA A 3 10.91 -0.01 -18.88
N ALA A 4 11.21 0.67 -17.79
CA ALA A 4 10.22 1.04 -16.76
C ALA A 4 9.40 2.30 -17.11
N GLY A 5 9.51 2.80 -18.35
CA GLY A 5 8.79 3.98 -18.84
C GLY A 5 9.36 5.32 -18.37
N ILE A 6 10.55 5.34 -17.78
CA ILE A 6 11.21 6.57 -17.33
C ILE A 6 11.97 7.17 -18.50
N LYS A 7 11.68 8.42 -18.83
CA LYS A 7 12.39 9.17 -19.86
C LYS A 7 13.76 9.58 -19.32
N VAL A 8 14.82 9.07 -19.94
CA VAL A 8 16.21 9.44 -19.60
C VAL A 8 16.64 10.60 -20.48
N LYS A 9 17.37 11.55 -19.91
CA LYS A 9 17.97 12.67 -20.62
C LYS A 9 19.44 12.78 -20.24
N ILE A 10 20.31 13.03 -21.22
CA ILE A 10 21.74 13.27 -21.02
C ILE A 10 22.00 14.76 -21.07
N VAL A 11 22.67 15.28 -20.05
CA VAL A 11 23.15 16.67 -20.01
C VAL A 11 24.65 16.62 -19.71
N THR A 12 25.47 16.95 -20.70
CA THR A 12 26.92 16.78 -20.62
C THR A 12 27.67 18.01 -21.21
N GLY A 13 28.86 18.23 -20.70
CA GLY A 13 29.81 19.20 -21.32
C GLY A 13 30.45 18.70 -22.60
N ASP A 14 30.29 17.43 -22.96
CA ASP A 14 30.87 16.78 -24.14
C ASP A 14 30.30 17.33 -25.45
N THR A 15 30.99 17.03 -26.54
CA THR A 15 30.52 17.38 -27.90
C THR A 15 29.26 16.63 -28.29
N PRO A 16 28.44 17.18 -29.22
CA PRO A 16 27.24 16.49 -29.70
C PRO A 16 27.50 15.08 -30.26
N GLY A 17 28.66 14.87 -30.95
CA GLY A 17 29.07 13.60 -31.51
C GLY A 17 29.31 12.56 -30.40
N THR A 18 30.09 12.91 -29.39
CA THR A 18 30.38 12.05 -28.24
C THR A 18 29.08 11.72 -27.45
N ALA A 19 28.26 12.72 -27.22
CA ALA A 19 27.00 12.53 -26.49
C ALA A 19 26.00 11.63 -27.24
N LYS A 20 25.93 11.75 -28.58
CA LYS A 20 25.14 10.83 -29.43
C LYS A 20 25.67 9.42 -29.36
N GLU A 21 26.99 9.21 -29.42
CA GLU A 21 27.58 7.88 -29.35
C GLU A 21 27.32 7.20 -28.00
N ILE A 22 27.48 7.91 -26.90
CA ILE A 22 27.09 7.41 -25.59
C ILE A 22 25.59 7.06 -25.57
N GLY A 23 24.75 7.95 -26.12
CA GLY A 23 23.31 7.72 -26.25
C GLY A 23 22.95 6.45 -27.01
N ARG A 24 23.68 6.14 -28.11
CA ARG A 24 23.50 4.88 -28.87
C ARG A 24 23.87 3.66 -28.02
N GLN A 25 25.01 3.69 -27.35
CA GLN A 25 25.50 2.55 -26.56
C GLN A 25 24.55 2.18 -25.42
N ILE A 26 23.89 3.16 -24.80
CA ILE A 26 22.91 2.92 -23.72
C ILE A 26 21.47 2.74 -24.24
N GLY A 27 21.24 2.77 -25.57
CA GLY A 27 19.91 2.62 -26.16
C GLY A 27 18.99 3.83 -26.00
N LEU A 28 19.53 5.00 -25.67
CA LEU A 28 18.77 6.25 -25.59
C LEU A 28 18.59 6.92 -26.96
N TRP A 29 19.64 6.92 -27.78
CA TRP A 29 19.64 7.51 -29.11
C TRP A 29 19.48 6.44 -30.20
N ASN A 30 18.55 6.69 -31.13
CA ASN A 30 18.32 5.83 -32.28
C ASN A 30 18.30 6.69 -33.57
N ASP A 31 19.28 6.50 -34.44
CA ASP A 31 19.42 7.29 -35.67
C ASP A 31 18.26 7.15 -36.66
N ALA A 32 17.45 6.08 -36.53
CA ALA A 32 16.28 5.89 -37.39
C ALA A 32 15.05 6.70 -36.94
N THR A 33 14.98 7.08 -35.67
CA THR A 33 13.81 7.74 -35.10
C THR A 33 14.09 9.11 -34.51
N ASP A 34 15.33 9.38 -34.11
CA ASP A 34 15.71 10.62 -33.46
C ASP A 34 16.25 11.64 -34.47
N THR A 35 15.92 12.89 -34.25
CA THR A 35 16.23 14.00 -35.13
C THR A 35 16.92 15.11 -34.35
N ASP A 36 17.28 16.24 -35.02
CA ASP A 36 17.85 17.42 -34.37
C ASP A 36 16.89 18.06 -33.34
N ARG A 37 15.61 17.67 -33.33
CA ARG A 37 14.66 18.07 -32.26
C ARG A 37 15.03 17.43 -30.91
N ASN A 38 15.65 16.27 -30.93
CA ASN A 38 15.97 15.48 -29.74
C ASN A 38 17.34 15.80 -29.13
N ILE A 39 18.16 16.62 -29.82
CA ILE A 39 19.45 17.08 -29.33
C ILE A 39 19.58 18.59 -29.48
N ILE A 40 20.31 19.21 -28.56
CA ILE A 40 20.58 20.66 -28.58
C ILE A 40 21.94 20.93 -27.93
N THR A 41 22.60 22.02 -28.32
CA THR A 41 23.78 22.49 -27.61
C THR A 41 23.39 23.42 -26.46
N GLY A 42 24.25 23.56 -25.43
CA GLY A 42 24.01 24.49 -24.31
C GLY A 42 23.83 25.95 -24.75
N VAL A 43 24.50 26.37 -25.81
CA VAL A 43 24.32 27.75 -26.38
C VAL A 43 22.91 27.89 -26.93
N GLU A 44 22.50 27.04 -27.84
CA GLU A 44 21.14 27.04 -28.42
C GLU A 44 20.06 26.90 -27.33
N PHE A 45 20.31 26.03 -26.34
CA PHE A 45 19.39 25.83 -25.21
C PHE A 45 19.20 27.09 -24.38
N SER A 46 20.26 27.88 -24.18
CA SER A 46 20.19 29.14 -23.44
C SER A 46 19.43 30.26 -24.20
N GLU A 47 19.39 30.21 -25.54
CA GLU A 47 18.68 31.16 -26.40
C GLU A 47 17.17 30.85 -26.52
N LEU A 48 16.69 29.65 -26.15
CA LEU A 48 15.28 29.33 -26.19
C LEU A 48 14.49 30.21 -25.20
N SER A 49 13.39 30.78 -25.66
CA SER A 49 12.40 31.38 -24.77
C SER A 49 11.72 30.29 -23.92
N ASP A 50 11.13 30.71 -22.80
CA ASP A 50 10.43 29.75 -21.92
C ASP A 50 9.27 28.98 -22.61
N ALA A 51 8.59 29.65 -23.55
CA ALA A 51 7.53 29.02 -24.36
C ALA A 51 8.09 27.94 -25.29
N GLN A 52 9.18 28.25 -26.02
CA GLN A 52 9.88 27.31 -26.90
C GLN A 52 10.47 26.12 -26.10
N LEU A 53 11.01 26.42 -24.92
CA LEU A 53 11.56 25.40 -24.04
C LEU A 53 10.49 24.45 -23.57
N ARG A 54 9.32 24.93 -23.12
CA ARG A 54 8.19 24.10 -22.71
C ARG A 54 7.72 23.15 -23.79
N ASP A 55 7.63 23.62 -25.03
CA ASP A 55 7.23 22.78 -26.19
C ASP A 55 8.27 21.71 -26.50
N ARG A 56 9.57 22.05 -26.41
CA ARG A 56 10.66 21.16 -26.84
C ARG A 56 11.18 20.23 -25.75
N VAL A 57 11.08 20.61 -24.48
CA VAL A 57 11.74 19.90 -23.35
C VAL A 57 11.30 18.44 -23.22
N GLY A 58 10.07 18.13 -23.58
CA GLY A 58 9.55 16.74 -23.56
C GLY A 58 10.31 15.82 -24.51
N ASP A 59 10.64 16.33 -25.70
CA ASP A 59 11.27 15.57 -26.78
C ASP A 59 12.81 15.55 -26.69
N LEU A 60 13.42 16.51 -26.00
CA LEU A 60 14.86 16.55 -25.80
C LEU A 60 15.37 15.29 -25.11
N LYS A 61 16.38 14.68 -25.68
CA LYS A 61 17.12 13.54 -25.11
C LYS A 61 18.53 13.92 -24.67
N ILE A 62 19.18 14.81 -25.41
CA ILE A 62 20.58 15.19 -25.19
C ILE A 62 20.75 16.70 -25.21
N ILE A 63 21.43 17.25 -24.19
CA ILE A 63 21.99 18.59 -24.19
C ILE A 63 23.50 18.42 -24.13
N ALA A 64 24.19 18.78 -25.23
CA ALA A 64 25.64 18.70 -25.38
C ALA A 64 26.27 20.04 -25.09
N ARG A 65 27.53 20.10 -24.66
CA ARG A 65 28.23 21.32 -24.26
C ARG A 65 27.40 22.17 -23.28
N ALA A 66 26.70 21.50 -22.37
CA ALA A 66 25.86 22.12 -21.36
C ALA A 66 26.70 22.84 -20.31
N ARG A 67 26.19 23.96 -19.82
CA ARG A 67 26.70 24.65 -18.65
C ARG A 67 26.00 24.14 -17.37
N PRO A 68 26.58 24.35 -16.19
CA PRO A 68 25.94 23.95 -14.94
C PRO A 68 24.50 24.43 -14.78
N MET A 69 24.23 25.70 -15.15
CA MET A 69 22.89 26.29 -15.05
C MET A 69 21.89 25.71 -16.06
N ASP A 70 22.34 25.13 -17.18
CA ASP A 70 21.46 24.51 -18.16
C ASP A 70 20.79 23.24 -17.59
N LYS A 71 21.50 22.47 -16.73
CA LYS A 71 20.89 21.36 -15.98
C LYS A 71 19.74 21.84 -15.10
N LYS A 72 19.96 22.89 -14.32
CA LYS A 72 18.92 23.46 -13.44
C LYS A 72 17.73 23.94 -14.26
N ARG A 73 17.97 24.73 -15.33
CA ARG A 73 16.91 25.22 -16.19
C ARG A 73 16.10 24.12 -16.87
N LEU A 74 16.75 23.02 -17.27
CA LEU A 74 16.07 21.82 -17.79
C LEU A 74 15.13 21.21 -16.74
N VAL A 75 15.60 21.07 -15.50
CA VAL A 75 14.79 20.56 -14.38
C VAL A 75 13.57 21.45 -14.16
N GLU A 76 13.74 22.74 -14.06
CA GLU A 76 12.65 23.71 -13.86
C GLU A 76 11.62 23.66 -15.01
N ALA A 77 12.09 23.56 -16.26
CA ALA A 77 11.22 23.44 -17.41
C ALA A 77 10.39 22.13 -17.41
N LEU A 78 11.00 21.00 -17.05
CA LEU A 78 10.31 19.73 -16.92
C LEU A 78 9.29 19.75 -15.78
N GLN A 79 9.63 20.38 -14.65
CA GLN A 79 8.72 20.55 -13.51
C GLN A 79 7.51 21.42 -13.87
N THR A 80 7.74 22.48 -14.66
CA THR A 80 6.67 23.35 -15.18
C THR A 80 5.70 22.58 -16.08
N ASN A 81 6.18 21.54 -16.76
CA ASN A 81 5.35 20.61 -17.54
C ASN A 81 4.75 19.47 -16.71
N ASN A 82 4.70 19.60 -15.38
CA ASN A 82 4.17 18.61 -14.43
C ASN A 82 4.89 17.24 -14.46
N GLU A 83 6.14 17.21 -14.94
CA GLU A 83 6.94 15.98 -14.88
C GLU A 83 7.63 15.85 -13.51
N VAL A 84 7.73 14.62 -13.01
CA VAL A 84 8.53 14.32 -11.81
C VAL A 84 9.97 14.05 -12.26
N VAL A 85 10.90 14.87 -11.78
CA VAL A 85 12.28 14.87 -12.25
C VAL A 85 13.23 14.38 -11.18
N ALA A 86 14.07 13.42 -11.53
CA ALA A 86 15.24 13.02 -10.76
C ALA A 86 16.51 13.45 -11.52
N VAL A 87 17.52 13.89 -10.78
CA VAL A 87 18.82 14.30 -11.33
C VAL A 87 19.93 13.47 -10.70
N THR A 88 20.87 13.03 -11.52
CA THR A 88 22.11 12.42 -11.02
C THR A 88 23.27 13.40 -11.23
N GLY A 89 24.17 13.48 -10.26
CA GLY A 89 25.37 14.31 -10.36
C GLY A 89 26.40 13.94 -9.29
N ASP A 90 27.67 14.24 -9.58
CA ASP A 90 28.80 13.94 -8.70
C ASP A 90 29.64 15.20 -8.38
N GLY A 91 29.49 16.22 -9.15
CA GLY A 91 30.27 17.45 -9.05
C GLY A 91 29.56 18.60 -8.30
N THR A 92 30.35 19.56 -7.87
CA THR A 92 29.86 20.83 -7.29
C THR A 92 28.96 21.58 -8.25
N ASN A 93 29.21 21.46 -9.56
CA ASN A 93 28.43 22.09 -10.62
C ASN A 93 27.01 21.49 -10.76
N ASP A 94 26.77 20.28 -10.23
CA ASP A 94 25.48 19.62 -10.28
C ASP A 94 24.58 20.00 -9.10
N ALA A 95 25.13 20.54 -8.03
CA ALA A 95 24.41 20.86 -6.80
C ALA A 95 23.14 21.71 -7.01
N PRO A 96 23.14 22.79 -7.87
CA PRO A 96 21.91 23.53 -8.11
C PRO A 96 20.80 22.72 -8.76
N ALA A 97 21.14 21.79 -9.68
CA ALA A 97 20.17 20.92 -10.32
C ALA A 97 19.69 19.81 -9.39
N LEU A 98 20.60 19.19 -8.58
CA LEU A 98 20.29 18.20 -7.57
C LEU A 98 19.28 18.74 -6.55
N LYS A 99 19.51 19.96 -6.05
CA LYS A 99 18.62 20.59 -5.07
C LYS A 99 17.28 21.03 -5.65
N THR A 100 17.23 21.36 -6.95
CA THR A 100 15.99 21.80 -7.62
C THR A 100 15.11 20.61 -8.03
N ALA A 101 15.70 19.46 -8.29
CA ALA A 101 14.99 18.25 -8.68
C ALA A 101 14.01 17.79 -7.59
N HIS A 102 13.03 16.96 -7.95
CA HIS A 102 12.18 16.27 -6.96
C HIS A 102 12.95 15.18 -6.22
N VAL A 103 13.97 14.60 -6.86
CA VAL A 103 14.90 13.63 -6.25
C VAL A 103 16.30 13.89 -6.78
N GLY A 104 17.17 14.37 -5.92
CA GLY A 104 18.60 14.50 -6.20
C GLY A 104 19.36 13.21 -5.85
N LEU A 105 20.15 12.70 -6.76
CA LEU A 105 20.94 11.47 -6.61
C LEU A 105 22.43 11.79 -6.77
N SER A 106 23.22 11.71 -5.70
CA SER A 106 24.68 11.84 -5.78
C SER A 106 25.37 10.48 -5.88
N MET A 107 26.56 10.46 -6.47
CA MET A 107 27.41 9.27 -6.47
C MET A 107 28.23 9.18 -5.17
N GLY A 108 28.61 7.97 -4.78
CA GLY A 108 29.39 7.72 -3.57
C GLY A 108 30.75 8.44 -3.56
N ASP A 109 31.39 8.53 -4.72
CA ASP A 109 32.65 9.26 -4.94
C ASP A 109 32.44 10.74 -5.24
N GLY A 110 31.18 11.21 -5.30
CA GLY A 110 30.86 12.60 -5.55
C GLY A 110 31.35 13.55 -4.45
N THR A 111 31.44 14.84 -4.80
CA THR A 111 31.86 15.90 -3.87
C THR A 111 30.90 16.01 -2.68
N SER A 112 31.39 16.54 -1.54
CA SER A 112 30.55 16.79 -0.37
C SER A 112 29.39 17.71 -0.71
N VAL A 113 29.61 18.72 -1.57
CA VAL A 113 28.57 19.65 -2.01
C VAL A 113 27.46 18.95 -2.80
N ALA A 114 27.82 18.01 -3.68
CA ALA A 114 26.82 17.23 -4.42
C ALA A 114 26.02 16.31 -3.47
N LYS A 115 26.68 15.68 -2.49
CA LYS A 115 26.04 14.83 -1.47
C LYS A 115 25.08 15.62 -0.58
N GLU A 116 25.46 16.81 -0.14
CA GLU A 116 24.59 17.68 0.66
C GLU A 116 23.40 18.23 -0.11
N ALA A 117 23.55 18.39 -1.43
CA ALA A 117 22.47 18.85 -2.32
C ALA A 117 21.53 17.73 -2.76
N SER A 118 21.85 16.46 -2.49
CA SER A 118 21.09 15.30 -2.92
C SER A 118 20.23 14.71 -1.80
N ASP A 119 19.17 14.01 -2.20
CA ASP A 119 18.29 13.26 -1.28
C ASP A 119 18.80 11.81 -1.04
N ILE A 120 19.51 11.26 -2.03
CA ILE A 120 20.01 9.86 -2.02
C ILE A 120 21.45 9.84 -2.51
N THR A 121 22.33 9.09 -1.82
CA THR A 121 23.68 8.83 -2.28
C THR A 121 23.83 7.39 -2.75
N ILE A 122 24.30 7.18 -3.97
CA ILE A 122 24.54 5.86 -4.58
C ILE A 122 25.96 5.40 -4.21
N ILE A 123 26.09 4.62 -3.15
CA ILE A 123 27.37 4.25 -2.54
C ILE A 123 28.27 3.46 -3.47
N ASP A 124 27.71 2.56 -4.29
CA ASP A 124 28.44 1.69 -5.21
C ASP A 124 28.76 2.34 -6.58
N ASN A 125 28.46 3.62 -6.75
CA ASN A 125 28.63 4.40 -7.98
C ASN A 125 28.00 3.75 -9.22
N SER A 126 27.07 2.81 -9.01
CA SER A 126 26.47 2.03 -10.08
C SER A 126 25.13 2.59 -10.52
N PHE A 127 25.00 2.87 -11.82
CA PHE A 127 23.72 3.27 -12.41
C PHE A 127 22.62 2.21 -12.25
N SER A 128 23.01 0.93 -12.10
CA SER A 128 22.05 -0.16 -11.83
C SER A 128 21.36 -0.01 -10.48
N SER A 129 22.01 0.63 -9.50
CA SER A 129 21.45 0.91 -8.18
C SER A 129 20.34 1.95 -8.24
N ILE A 130 20.37 2.88 -9.21
CA ILE A 130 19.24 3.78 -9.49
C ILE A 130 18.00 2.97 -9.91
N GLY A 131 18.19 1.98 -10.80
CA GLY A 131 17.10 1.07 -11.18
C GLY A 131 16.51 0.32 -9.98
N ARG A 132 17.37 -0.15 -9.06
CA ARG A 132 16.93 -0.77 -7.80
C ARG A 132 16.19 0.20 -6.89
N ALA A 133 16.67 1.43 -6.76
CA ALA A 133 15.99 2.49 -5.99
C ALA A 133 14.59 2.79 -6.53
N VAL A 134 14.43 2.87 -7.85
CA VAL A 134 13.12 3.02 -8.49
C VAL A 134 12.21 1.82 -8.18
N MET A 135 12.71 0.59 -8.27
CA MET A 135 11.97 -0.62 -7.94
C MET A 135 11.51 -0.60 -6.47
N TRP A 136 12.37 -0.22 -5.54
CA TRP A 136 12.05 -0.10 -4.14
C TRP A 136 10.99 0.98 -3.88
N GLY A 137 11.14 2.17 -4.46
CA GLY A 137 10.19 3.27 -4.33
C GLY A 137 8.79 2.89 -4.85
N ARG A 138 8.71 2.25 -6.02
CA ARG A 138 7.44 1.76 -6.57
C ARG A 138 6.82 0.64 -5.73
N SER A 139 7.64 -0.26 -5.18
CA SER A 139 7.17 -1.32 -4.30
C SER A 139 6.65 -0.78 -2.99
N LEU A 140 7.36 0.19 -2.38
CA LEU A 140 6.92 0.87 -1.17
C LEU A 140 5.58 1.58 -1.39
N TYR A 141 5.41 2.27 -2.52
CA TYR A 141 4.15 2.91 -2.87
C TYR A 141 2.99 1.91 -2.94
N LYS A 142 3.17 0.75 -3.59
CA LYS A 142 2.16 -0.31 -3.62
C LYS A 142 1.87 -0.89 -2.24
N ASN A 143 2.88 -1.02 -1.40
CA ASN A 143 2.70 -1.48 -0.02
C ASN A 143 1.86 -0.49 0.80
N ILE A 144 2.09 0.82 0.62
CA ILE A 144 1.26 1.87 1.23
C ILE A 144 -0.18 1.77 0.73
N GLN A 145 -0.41 1.54 -0.56
CA GLN A 145 -1.76 1.35 -1.10
C GLN A 145 -2.48 0.14 -0.49
N ARG A 146 -1.79 -1.00 -0.34
CA ARG A 146 -2.33 -2.20 0.31
C ARG A 146 -2.68 -1.96 1.76
N PHE A 147 -1.81 -1.28 2.48
CA PHE A 147 -2.08 -0.86 3.85
C PHE A 147 -3.32 0.06 3.93
N LEU A 148 -3.38 1.11 3.12
CA LEU A 148 -4.53 2.02 3.10
C LEU A 148 -5.83 1.29 2.73
N LEU A 149 -5.78 0.37 1.77
CA LEU A 149 -6.93 -0.45 1.40
C LEU A 149 -7.43 -1.26 2.60
N PHE A 150 -6.54 -1.97 3.29
CA PHE A 150 -6.86 -2.75 4.48
C PHE A 150 -7.47 -1.87 5.57
N GLN A 151 -6.77 -0.82 5.99
CA GLN A 151 -7.18 0.04 7.08
C GLN A 151 -8.51 0.75 6.80
N LEU A 152 -8.67 1.33 5.62
CA LEU A 152 -9.91 2.02 5.27
C LEU A 152 -11.11 1.07 5.17
N THR A 153 -10.90 -0.17 4.69
CA THR A 153 -11.97 -1.19 4.65
C THR A 153 -12.44 -1.54 6.05
N VAL A 154 -11.52 -1.78 6.99
CA VAL A 154 -11.84 -2.04 8.40
C VAL A 154 -12.60 -0.85 9.02
N ASN A 155 -12.10 0.36 8.82
CA ASN A 155 -12.72 1.57 9.37
C ASN A 155 -14.11 1.85 8.79
N VAL A 156 -14.33 1.62 7.50
CA VAL A 156 -15.65 1.76 6.87
C VAL A 156 -16.62 0.77 7.50
N ALA A 157 -16.26 -0.50 7.62
CA ALA A 157 -17.11 -1.52 8.24
C ALA A 157 -17.46 -1.16 9.70
N ALA A 158 -16.45 -0.78 10.48
CA ALA A 158 -16.61 -0.42 11.89
C ALA A 158 -17.46 0.84 12.10
N CYS A 159 -17.18 1.92 11.33
CA CYS A 159 -17.94 3.17 11.46
C CYS A 159 -19.42 2.98 11.09
N PHE A 160 -19.70 2.27 10.01
CA PHE A 160 -21.09 1.98 9.65
C PHE A 160 -21.77 1.07 10.66
N LEU A 161 -21.06 0.08 11.20
CA LEU A 161 -21.60 -0.83 12.21
C LEU A 161 -22.02 -0.05 13.47
N VAL A 162 -21.17 0.81 14.01
CA VAL A 162 -21.46 1.63 15.18
C VAL A 162 -22.56 2.64 14.88
N LEU A 163 -22.51 3.31 13.73
CA LEU A 163 -23.52 4.29 13.34
C LEU A 163 -24.91 3.64 13.22
N PHE A 164 -25.05 2.58 12.45
CA PHE A 164 -26.34 1.92 12.23
C PHE A 164 -26.82 1.16 13.48
N GLY A 165 -25.91 0.56 14.25
CA GLY A 165 -26.24 -0.06 15.53
C GLY A 165 -26.87 0.96 16.50
N SER A 166 -26.36 2.18 16.55
CA SER A 166 -26.93 3.25 17.36
C SER A 166 -28.35 3.66 16.93
N PHE A 167 -28.69 3.58 15.65
CA PHE A 167 -30.04 3.84 15.16
C PHE A 167 -31.05 2.73 15.50
N MET A 168 -30.56 1.53 15.80
CA MET A 168 -31.45 0.43 16.21
C MET A 168 -31.93 0.56 17.67
N GLY A 169 -31.45 1.57 18.41
CA GLY A 169 -31.90 1.87 19.78
C GLY A 169 -31.36 0.90 20.83
N THR A 170 -30.40 0.06 20.48
CA THR A 170 -29.74 -0.90 21.34
C THR A 170 -28.36 -0.40 21.79
N GLU A 171 -27.67 -1.14 22.67
CA GLU A 171 -26.28 -0.83 23.03
C GLU A 171 -25.35 -0.85 21.82
N SER A 172 -24.20 -0.17 21.92
CA SER A 172 -23.23 -0.13 20.80
C SER A 172 -22.77 -1.55 20.43
N PRO A 173 -22.77 -1.92 19.14
CA PRO A 173 -22.32 -3.24 18.67
C PRO A 173 -20.88 -3.59 19.05
N LEU A 174 -20.04 -2.57 19.14
CA LEU A 174 -18.65 -2.67 19.59
C LEU A 174 -18.39 -1.61 20.65
N THR A 175 -17.73 -2.00 21.73
CA THR A 175 -17.34 -1.06 22.80
C THR A 175 -16.14 -0.22 22.39
N VAL A 176 -15.92 0.90 23.08
CA VAL A 176 -14.77 1.78 22.84
C VAL A 176 -13.44 1.04 23.00
N THR A 177 -13.33 0.16 24.00
CA THR A 177 -12.12 -0.65 24.24
C THR A 177 -11.86 -1.65 23.12
N GLN A 178 -12.91 -2.29 22.60
CA GLN A 178 -12.81 -3.18 21.44
C GLN A 178 -12.37 -2.41 20.17
N MET A 179 -12.93 -1.23 19.94
CA MET A 179 -12.52 -0.36 18.82
C MET A 179 -11.08 0.13 18.96
N LEU A 180 -10.63 0.45 20.19
CA LEU A 180 -9.24 0.79 20.44
C LEU A 180 -8.28 -0.37 20.15
N TRP A 181 -8.67 -1.59 20.47
CA TRP A 181 -7.90 -2.78 20.11
C TRP A 181 -7.77 -2.91 18.60
N VAL A 182 -8.88 -2.86 17.88
CA VAL A 182 -8.88 -2.98 16.42
C VAL A 182 -8.00 -1.90 15.79
N ASN A 183 -8.21 -0.63 16.15
CA ASN A 183 -7.51 0.49 15.52
C ASN A 183 -6.06 0.60 15.96
N LEU A 184 -5.74 0.37 17.24
CA LEU A 184 -4.39 0.57 17.75
C LEU A 184 -3.48 -0.64 17.46
N ILE A 185 -3.97 -1.84 17.71
CA ILE A 185 -3.13 -3.04 17.64
C ILE A 185 -3.25 -3.72 16.28
N MET A 186 -4.46 -4.07 15.87
CA MET A 186 -4.65 -4.81 14.62
C MET A 186 -4.26 -3.97 13.41
N ASP A 187 -4.67 -2.70 13.35
CA ASP A 187 -4.34 -1.80 12.24
C ASP A 187 -2.85 -1.46 12.23
N THR A 188 -2.25 -1.17 13.41
CA THR A 188 -0.81 -0.85 13.48
C THR A 188 0.04 -2.04 13.06
N PHE A 189 -0.22 -3.23 13.59
CA PHE A 189 0.52 -4.42 13.20
C PHE A 189 0.20 -4.87 11.79
N GLY A 190 -1.05 -4.77 11.35
CA GLY A 190 -1.44 -5.00 9.96
C GLY A 190 -0.72 -4.05 8.98
N ALA A 191 -0.61 -2.78 9.36
CA ALA A 191 0.18 -1.79 8.63
C ALA A 191 1.64 -2.20 8.49
N MET A 192 2.28 -2.59 9.60
CA MET A 192 3.68 -3.06 9.61
C MET A 192 3.85 -4.30 8.74
N ALA A 193 2.92 -5.25 8.79
CA ALA A 193 2.94 -6.44 7.97
C ALA A 193 2.88 -6.13 6.46
N LEU A 194 2.01 -5.20 6.06
CA LEU A 194 1.80 -4.82 4.67
C LEU A 194 2.88 -3.85 4.15
N ALA A 195 3.35 -2.93 4.99
CA ALA A 195 4.41 -1.98 4.62
C ALA A 195 5.79 -2.64 4.46
N SER A 196 6.07 -3.72 5.19
CA SER A 196 7.35 -4.43 5.19
C SER A 196 7.49 -5.50 4.08
N LEU A 197 6.58 -5.52 3.10
CA LEU A 197 6.67 -6.47 1.99
C LEU A 197 7.93 -6.21 1.14
N PRO A 198 8.63 -7.26 0.71
CA PRO A 198 9.82 -7.11 -0.11
C PRO A 198 9.50 -6.50 -1.47
N PRO A 199 10.48 -5.83 -2.11
CA PRO A 199 10.28 -5.24 -3.43
C PRO A 199 10.01 -6.33 -4.46
N SER A 200 9.11 -6.03 -5.40
CA SER A 200 8.77 -6.90 -6.51
C SER A 200 9.31 -6.35 -7.83
N ALA A 201 9.96 -7.19 -8.63
CA ALA A 201 10.41 -6.80 -9.96
C ALA A 201 9.24 -6.47 -10.90
N SER A 202 8.04 -6.98 -10.65
CA SER A 202 6.86 -6.73 -11.48
C SER A 202 6.47 -5.24 -11.53
N VAL A 203 6.80 -4.45 -10.49
CA VAL A 203 6.50 -3.01 -10.46
C VAL A 203 7.28 -2.21 -11.52
N MET A 204 8.34 -2.79 -12.09
CA MET A 204 9.11 -2.16 -13.17
C MET A 204 8.38 -2.19 -14.52
N ASN A 205 7.33 -3.00 -14.66
CA ASN A 205 6.47 -3.04 -15.84
C ASN A 205 5.34 -1.99 -15.77
N ASP A 206 5.14 -1.38 -14.62
CA ASP A 206 4.13 -0.35 -14.44
C ASP A 206 4.56 0.96 -15.10
N LYS A 207 3.58 1.68 -15.67
CA LYS A 207 3.84 3.02 -16.21
C LYS A 207 4.10 4.01 -15.09
N PRO A 208 4.97 5.02 -15.29
CA PRO A 208 5.15 6.12 -14.36
C PRO A 208 3.81 6.80 -14.04
N ARG A 209 3.62 7.16 -12.79
CA ARG A 209 2.40 7.82 -12.32
C ARG A 209 2.53 9.34 -12.48
N ARG A 210 1.40 9.99 -12.71
CA ARG A 210 1.34 11.45 -12.66
C ARG A 210 1.47 11.92 -11.22
N ARG A 211 2.10 13.07 -11.00
CA ARG A 211 2.27 13.68 -9.67
C ARG A 211 0.93 13.87 -8.93
N GLU A 212 -0.10 14.26 -9.65
CA GLU A 212 -1.44 14.56 -9.12
C GLU A 212 -2.34 13.32 -8.98
N ALA A 213 -1.82 12.13 -9.33
CA ALA A 213 -2.62 10.91 -9.25
C ALA A 213 -2.95 10.57 -7.79
N SER A 214 -4.23 10.39 -7.50
CA SER A 214 -4.68 9.96 -6.18
C SER A 214 -4.04 8.63 -5.77
N ILE A 215 -3.71 8.48 -4.48
CA ILE A 215 -3.26 7.22 -3.90
C ILE A 215 -4.38 6.19 -3.97
N LEU A 216 -5.63 6.62 -3.72
CA LEU A 216 -6.80 5.77 -3.83
C LEU A 216 -7.21 5.67 -5.29
N THR A 217 -6.94 4.52 -5.89
CA THR A 217 -7.34 4.21 -7.27
C THR A 217 -8.80 3.78 -7.34
N ARG A 218 -9.40 3.82 -8.55
CA ARG A 218 -10.76 3.32 -8.73
C ARG A 218 -10.92 1.84 -8.31
N PRO A 219 -10.01 0.91 -8.67
CA PRO A 219 -10.07 -0.45 -8.17
C PRO A 219 -10.02 -0.54 -6.64
N MET A 220 -9.16 0.26 -5.98
CA MET A 220 -9.12 0.32 -4.52
C MET A 220 -10.46 0.78 -3.93
N MET A 221 -11.05 1.84 -4.48
CA MET A 221 -12.35 2.34 -4.00
C MET A 221 -13.47 1.31 -4.18
N THR A 222 -13.47 0.59 -5.28
CA THR A 222 -14.47 -0.47 -5.53
C THR A 222 -14.31 -1.61 -4.54
N GLU A 223 -13.08 -2.07 -4.29
CA GLU A 223 -12.81 -3.13 -3.32
C GLU A 223 -13.10 -2.67 -1.88
N LEU A 224 -12.65 -1.47 -1.51
CA LEU A 224 -12.89 -0.87 -0.20
C LEU A 224 -14.39 -0.79 0.13
N LEU A 225 -15.17 -0.22 -0.78
CA LEU A 225 -16.61 -0.08 -0.57
C LEU A 225 -17.33 -1.43 -0.67
N GLY A 226 -16.97 -2.28 -1.63
CA GLY A 226 -17.59 -3.58 -1.80
C GLY A 226 -17.35 -4.50 -0.59
N VAL A 227 -16.09 -4.66 -0.20
CA VAL A 227 -15.71 -5.52 0.93
C VAL A 227 -16.11 -4.89 2.27
N GLY A 228 -15.89 -3.58 2.44
CA GLY A 228 -16.25 -2.87 3.67
C GLY A 228 -17.75 -2.90 3.95
N LEU A 229 -18.59 -2.67 2.94
CA LEU A 229 -20.04 -2.79 3.06
C LEU A 229 -20.50 -4.23 3.27
N PHE A 230 -19.82 -5.20 2.66
CA PHE A 230 -20.11 -6.62 2.91
C PHE A 230 -19.81 -7.00 4.37
N PHE A 231 -18.67 -6.60 4.91
CA PHE A 231 -18.31 -6.85 6.31
C PHE A 231 -19.25 -6.14 7.28
N PHE A 232 -19.62 -4.91 6.96
CA PHE A 232 -20.63 -4.17 7.69
C PHE A 232 -21.98 -4.92 7.71
N ALA A 233 -22.48 -5.32 6.54
CA ALA A 233 -23.77 -6.02 6.45
C ALA A 233 -23.74 -7.38 7.17
N LEU A 234 -22.64 -8.13 7.03
CA LEU A 234 -22.43 -9.40 7.73
C LEU A 234 -22.49 -9.21 9.25
N THR A 235 -21.71 -8.27 9.78
CA THR A 235 -21.62 -8.04 11.23
C THR A 235 -22.90 -7.44 11.78
N LEU A 236 -23.53 -6.52 11.02
CA LEU A 236 -24.85 -5.97 11.39
C LEU A 236 -25.93 -7.06 11.43
N GLY A 237 -25.88 -8.01 10.51
CA GLY A 237 -26.78 -9.16 10.49
C GLY A 237 -26.66 -10.04 11.76
N PHE A 238 -25.43 -10.34 12.19
CA PHE A 238 -25.18 -11.04 13.46
C PHE A 238 -25.62 -10.20 14.67
N TYR A 239 -25.29 -8.90 14.66
CA TYR A 239 -25.73 -8.00 15.71
C TYR A 239 -27.26 -7.93 15.85
N TRP A 240 -27.97 -7.84 14.72
CA TRP A 240 -29.42 -7.90 14.71
C TRP A 240 -29.94 -9.25 15.26
N LEU A 241 -29.34 -10.36 14.83
CA LEU A 241 -29.73 -11.71 15.29
C LEU A 241 -29.57 -11.84 16.80
N PHE A 242 -28.42 -11.42 17.37
CA PHE A 242 -28.12 -11.52 18.80
C PHE A 242 -29.02 -10.61 19.66
N ASN A 243 -29.60 -9.57 19.10
CA ASN A 243 -30.59 -8.73 19.79
C ASN A 243 -32.03 -9.23 19.65
N HIS A 244 -32.29 -10.27 18.85
CA HIS A 244 -33.65 -10.78 18.62
C HIS A 244 -33.79 -12.28 18.83
N ALA A 245 -32.70 -12.97 19.13
CA ALA A 245 -32.71 -14.40 19.43
C ALA A 245 -31.64 -14.70 20.48
N GLU A 246 -31.93 -15.57 21.42
CA GLU A 246 -30.96 -16.04 22.40
C GLU A 246 -30.03 -17.07 21.73
N VAL A 247 -28.74 -16.75 21.60
CA VAL A 247 -27.73 -17.58 20.95
C VAL A 247 -26.63 -17.96 21.94
N THR A 248 -26.75 -19.13 22.51
CA THR A 248 -25.77 -19.64 23.49
C THR A 248 -24.53 -20.27 22.83
N SER A 249 -24.57 -20.55 21.52
CA SER A 249 -23.46 -21.08 20.72
C SER A 249 -23.72 -20.82 19.24
N ILE A 250 -22.63 -20.62 18.46
CA ILE A 250 -22.71 -20.51 16.99
C ILE A 250 -23.35 -21.76 16.35
N THR A 251 -23.15 -22.94 16.93
CA THR A 251 -23.76 -24.20 16.45
C THR A 251 -25.28 -24.19 16.51
N GLN A 252 -25.87 -23.45 17.45
CA GLN A 252 -27.31 -23.35 17.65
C GLN A 252 -27.95 -22.18 16.89
N MET A 253 -27.17 -21.32 16.27
CA MET A 253 -27.63 -20.11 15.58
C MET A 253 -28.74 -20.37 14.54
N PHE A 254 -28.64 -21.46 13.79
CA PHE A 254 -29.64 -21.82 12.78
C PHE A 254 -30.95 -22.40 13.35
N SER A 255 -30.94 -22.80 14.62
CA SER A 255 -32.12 -23.29 15.35
C SER A 255 -32.67 -22.28 16.35
N ALA A 256 -32.02 -21.11 16.47
CA ALA A 256 -32.45 -20.05 17.38
C ALA A 256 -33.82 -19.51 16.95
N VAL A 257 -34.75 -19.40 17.91
CA VAL A 257 -36.07 -18.83 17.67
C VAL A 257 -35.98 -17.31 17.77
N VAL A 258 -36.24 -16.64 16.66
CA VAL A 258 -36.32 -15.19 16.62
C VAL A 258 -37.64 -14.76 17.27
N GLY A 259 -37.58 -14.02 18.37
CA GLY A 259 -38.79 -13.55 19.06
C GLY A 259 -38.47 -12.55 20.17
N GLY A 260 -38.93 -11.33 20.01
CA GLY A 260 -38.77 -10.26 20.98
C GLY A 260 -37.45 -9.50 20.88
N GLU A 261 -37.36 -8.40 21.63
CA GLU A 261 -36.11 -7.67 21.84
C GLU A 261 -35.45 -8.23 23.10
N ASN A 262 -34.29 -8.87 22.95
CA ASN A 262 -33.45 -9.31 24.06
C ASN A 262 -32.14 -8.52 24.01
N PRO A 263 -31.69 -7.91 25.11
CA PRO A 263 -30.36 -7.30 25.11
C PRO A 263 -29.30 -8.39 24.89
N MET A 264 -28.34 -8.10 24.04
CA MET A 264 -27.24 -9.00 23.72
C MET A 264 -26.45 -9.39 24.99
N THR A 265 -26.22 -10.66 25.21
CA THR A 265 -25.42 -11.18 26.33
C THR A 265 -23.93 -10.87 26.13
N ALA A 266 -23.14 -10.92 27.23
CA ALA A 266 -21.69 -10.73 27.13
C ALA A 266 -21.01 -11.80 26.27
N TYR A 267 -21.53 -13.02 26.26
CA TYR A 267 -21.03 -14.08 25.38
C TYR A 267 -21.35 -13.80 23.90
N GLU A 268 -22.55 -13.36 23.57
CA GLU A 268 -22.92 -12.92 22.21
C GLU A 268 -22.09 -11.74 21.74
N ALA A 269 -21.74 -10.82 22.65
CA ALA A 269 -20.79 -9.73 22.37
C ALA A 269 -19.40 -10.28 22.03
N THR A 270 -18.95 -11.34 22.71
CA THR A 270 -17.69 -12.04 22.38
C THR A 270 -17.75 -12.68 21.00
N LEU A 271 -18.86 -13.34 20.66
CA LEU A 271 -19.06 -13.92 19.34
C LEU A 271 -19.00 -12.85 18.25
N LEU A 272 -19.73 -11.74 18.44
CA LEU A 272 -19.76 -10.63 17.48
C LEU A 272 -18.38 -9.99 17.28
N PHE A 273 -17.71 -9.68 18.38
CA PHE A 273 -16.36 -9.12 18.35
C PHE A 273 -15.36 -10.08 17.68
N SER A 274 -15.42 -11.37 18.00
CA SER A 274 -14.57 -12.38 17.39
C SER A 274 -14.84 -12.54 15.89
N ILE A 275 -16.09 -12.55 15.44
CA ILE A 275 -16.46 -12.57 14.02
C ILE A 275 -15.87 -11.35 13.32
N PHE A 276 -16.03 -10.15 13.89
CA PHE A 276 -15.47 -8.92 13.33
C PHE A 276 -13.95 -9.02 13.19
N VAL A 277 -13.22 -9.35 14.26
CA VAL A 277 -11.76 -9.38 14.24
C VAL A 277 -11.21 -10.46 13.29
N TRP A 278 -11.73 -11.70 13.36
CA TRP A 278 -11.22 -12.78 12.52
C TRP A 278 -11.53 -12.60 11.04
N THR A 279 -12.65 -11.98 10.69
CA THR A 279 -12.96 -11.63 9.30
C THR A 279 -11.96 -10.63 8.74
N HIS A 280 -11.63 -9.59 9.49
CA HIS A 280 -10.64 -8.59 9.10
C HIS A 280 -9.21 -9.13 9.14
N PHE A 281 -8.91 -10.03 10.06
CA PHE A 281 -7.64 -10.74 10.12
C PHE A 281 -7.35 -11.50 8.81
N TRP A 282 -8.30 -12.24 8.30
CA TRP A 282 -8.15 -12.94 7.03
C TRP A 282 -8.11 -11.98 5.84
N TYR A 283 -8.84 -10.89 5.89
CA TYR A 283 -8.79 -9.87 4.85
C TYR A 283 -7.41 -9.20 4.74
N MET A 284 -6.61 -9.15 5.78
CA MET A 284 -5.22 -8.67 5.71
C MET A 284 -4.39 -9.47 4.69
N PHE A 285 -4.63 -10.77 4.56
CA PHE A 285 -3.97 -11.61 3.55
C PHE A 285 -4.45 -11.28 2.14
N ASP A 286 -5.72 -10.95 1.97
CA ASP A 286 -6.28 -10.50 0.68
C ASP A 286 -5.69 -9.16 0.25
N ALA A 287 -5.66 -8.19 1.14
CA ALA A 287 -5.09 -6.87 0.89
C ALA A 287 -3.62 -6.95 0.44
N ARG A 288 -2.88 -7.95 0.96
CA ARG A 288 -1.47 -8.17 0.59
C ARG A 288 -1.27 -8.46 -0.90
N VAL A 289 -2.18 -9.19 -1.52
CA VAL A 289 -2.10 -9.59 -2.93
C VAL A 289 -2.92 -8.69 -3.86
N PHE A 290 -3.41 -7.58 -3.35
CA PHE A 290 -4.15 -6.61 -4.15
C PHE A 290 -3.35 -6.18 -5.38
N GLU A 291 -3.98 -6.18 -6.56
CA GLU A 291 -3.40 -5.86 -7.88
C GLU A 291 -2.17 -6.70 -8.30
N THR A 292 -1.88 -7.82 -7.65
CA THR A 292 -0.77 -8.68 -8.10
C THR A 292 -1.20 -9.73 -9.12
N GLY A 293 -2.49 -10.11 -9.14
CA GLY A 293 -2.98 -11.27 -9.90
C GLY A 293 -2.45 -12.62 -9.40
N GLU A 294 -1.66 -12.63 -8.33
CA GLU A 294 -1.10 -13.84 -7.74
C GLU A 294 -2.06 -14.47 -6.72
N SER A 295 -1.89 -15.78 -6.49
CA SER A 295 -2.62 -16.48 -5.43
C SER A 295 -2.03 -16.15 -4.07
N ILE A 296 -2.90 -15.99 -3.08
CA ILE A 296 -2.52 -15.77 -1.68
C ILE A 296 -1.58 -16.89 -1.21
N PHE A 297 -1.85 -18.13 -1.62
CA PHE A 297 -1.10 -19.31 -1.21
C PHE A 297 0.27 -19.45 -1.90
N LYS A 298 0.52 -18.75 -3.01
CA LYS A 298 1.78 -18.81 -3.76
C LYS A 298 2.77 -17.71 -3.36
N VAL A 299 2.30 -16.63 -2.76
CA VAL A 299 3.16 -15.52 -2.35
C VAL A 299 3.96 -15.91 -1.11
N LYS A 300 5.29 -15.88 -1.22
CA LYS A 300 6.19 -16.15 -0.10
C LYS A 300 5.99 -15.13 1.01
N MET A 301 5.77 -15.60 2.21
CA MET A 301 5.61 -14.77 3.39
C MET A 301 6.95 -14.60 4.11
N SER A 302 7.30 -13.36 4.47
CA SER A 302 8.51 -13.06 5.22
C SER A 302 8.38 -13.56 6.68
N ARG A 303 9.53 -13.77 7.35
CA ARG A 303 9.53 -14.08 8.80
C ARG A 303 8.85 -12.98 9.61
N GLY A 304 9.10 -11.72 9.26
CA GLY A 304 8.46 -10.57 9.92
C GLY A 304 6.94 -10.59 9.79
N PHE A 305 6.40 -10.95 8.63
CA PHE A 305 4.96 -11.10 8.44
C PHE A 305 4.36 -12.16 9.39
N TRP A 306 4.96 -13.34 9.47
CA TRP A 306 4.50 -14.41 10.37
C TRP A 306 4.62 -14.05 11.85
N THR A 307 5.66 -13.29 12.23
CA THR A 307 5.80 -12.76 13.59
C THR A 307 4.64 -11.83 13.94
N ILE A 308 4.27 -10.94 13.03
CA ILE A 308 3.16 -10.01 13.23
C ILE A 308 1.83 -10.76 13.29
N VAL A 309 1.60 -11.72 12.40
CA VAL A 309 0.43 -12.61 12.44
C VAL A 309 0.32 -13.30 13.79
N GLY A 310 1.42 -13.84 14.30
CA GLY A 310 1.47 -14.46 15.63
C GLY A 310 1.12 -13.48 16.76
N ILE A 311 1.65 -12.26 16.71
CA ILE A 311 1.33 -11.20 17.70
C ILE A 311 -0.17 -10.88 17.71
N ILE A 312 -0.78 -10.73 16.53
CA ILE A 312 -2.22 -10.44 16.41
C ILE A 312 -3.04 -11.60 17.00
N ILE A 313 -2.73 -12.85 16.66
CA ILE A 313 -3.42 -14.04 17.18
C ILE A 313 -3.30 -14.12 18.71
N ILE A 314 -2.09 -14.02 19.24
CA ILE A 314 -1.83 -14.07 20.68
C ILE A 314 -2.54 -12.91 21.38
N GLY A 315 -2.48 -11.72 20.82
CA GLY A 315 -3.15 -10.54 21.37
C GLY A 315 -4.67 -10.70 21.40
N GLN A 316 -5.27 -11.23 20.33
CA GLN A 316 -6.71 -11.50 20.30
C GLN A 316 -7.13 -12.53 21.36
N LEU A 317 -6.40 -13.63 21.47
CA LEU A 317 -6.65 -14.62 22.51
C LEU A 317 -6.42 -14.06 23.92
N PHE A 318 -5.41 -13.23 24.12
CA PHE A 318 -5.19 -12.57 25.41
C PHE A 318 -6.36 -11.69 25.80
N ILE A 319 -6.95 -10.95 24.86
CA ILE A 319 -8.11 -10.09 25.12
C ILE A 319 -9.34 -10.89 25.47
N THR A 320 -9.64 -11.93 24.68
CA THR A 320 -10.85 -12.72 24.89
C THR A 320 -10.77 -13.66 26.09
N GLU A 321 -9.57 -14.16 26.43
CA GLU A 321 -9.42 -15.19 27.45
C GLU A 321 -8.86 -14.70 28.79
N ILE A 322 -8.14 -13.55 28.82
CA ILE A 322 -7.48 -13.05 30.03
C ILE A 322 -7.98 -11.66 30.43
N ALA A 323 -8.07 -10.74 29.46
CA ALA A 323 -8.50 -9.36 29.71
C ALA A 323 -9.99 -9.15 29.42
N TYR A 324 -10.78 -10.19 29.40
CA TYR A 324 -12.17 -10.21 28.97
C TYR A 324 -13.06 -9.18 29.70
N GLU A 325 -12.90 -8.98 31.00
CA GLU A 325 -13.66 -7.98 31.76
C GLU A 325 -13.43 -6.56 31.26
N PHE A 326 -12.18 -6.20 30.95
CA PHE A 326 -11.81 -4.86 30.43
C PHE A 326 -12.42 -4.60 29.06
N PHE A 327 -12.60 -5.66 28.25
CA PHE A 327 -13.16 -5.55 26.90
C PHE A 327 -14.68 -5.82 26.85
N ASN A 328 -15.34 -6.03 27.99
CA ASN A 328 -16.77 -6.37 28.09
C ASN A 328 -17.15 -7.58 27.22
N VAL A 329 -16.39 -8.64 27.36
CA VAL A 329 -16.60 -9.93 26.69
C VAL A 329 -16.53 -11.07 27.71
N GLU A 330 -16.96 -12.25 27.35
CA GLU A 330 -16.78 -13.46 28.14
C GLU A 330 -15.77 -14.38 27.47
N PRO A 331 -14.97 -15.13 28.25
CA PRO A 331 -13.99 -16.07 27.69
C PRO A 331 -14.67 -17.22 26.94
N MET A 332 -14.06 -17.63 25.83
CA MET A 332 -14.56 -18.72 25.01
C MET A 332 -13.93 -20.07 25.39
N LEU A 333 -12.62 -20.09 25.70
CA LEU A 333 -11.88 -21.35 25.95
C LEU A 333 -12.04 -21.87 27.37
N HIS A 334 -12.44 -21.02 28.29
CA HIS A 334 -12.70 -21.41 29.69
C HIS A 334 -13.95 -20.71 30.22
N THR A 335 -14.52 -21.26 31.32
CA THR A 335 -15.59 -20.63 32.07
C THR A 335 -15.02 -19.56 33.02
N LEU A 336 -15.87 -18.74 33.61
CA LEU A 336 -15.46 -17.75 34.61
C LEU A 336 -14.74 -18.38 35.82
N ASP A 337 -15.00 -19.65 36.10
CA ASP A 337 -14.33 -20.49 37.13
C ASP A 337 -13.06 -21.17 36.59
N TRP A 338 -12.54 -20.80 35.45
CA TRP A 338 -11.34 -21.32 34.79
C TRP A 338 -11.41 -22.83 34.44
N HIS A 339 -12.59 -23.37 34.24
CA HIS A 339 -12.77 -24.71 33.68
C HIS A 339 -12.81 -24.65 32.15
N PHE A 340 -12.24 -25.63 31.49
CA PHE A 340 -12.27 -25.73 30.05
C PHE A 340 -13.70 -25.72 29.50
N ASN A 341 -13.97 -24.84 28.51
CA ASN A 341 -15.28 -24.72 27.88
C ASN A 341 -15.24 -25.31 26.45
N PRO A 342 -15.70 -26.58 26.28
CA PRO A 342 -15.64 -27.22 24.97
C PRO A 342 -16.56 -26.53 23.93
N THR A 343 -17.71 -26.00 24.36
CA THR A 343 -18.64 -25.30 23.46
C THR A 343 -18.02 -24.04 22.91
N GLY A 344 -17.45 -23.21 23.74
CA GLY A 344 -16.79 -21.98 23.31
C GLY A 344 -15.53 -22.25 22.46
N ALA A 345 -14.78 -23.32 22.74
CA ALA A 345 -13.68 -23.75 21.90
C ALA A 345 -14.13 -24.14 20.47
N ILE A 346 -15.27 -24.83 20.36
CA ILE A 346 -15.89 -25.16 19.07
C ILE A 346 -16.36 -23.89 18.37
N ASP A 347 -16.99 -22.96 19.08
CA ASP A 347 -17.46 -21.69 18.53
C ASP A 347 -16.30 -20.88 17.97
N LEU A 348 -15.19 -20.75 18.71
CA LEU A 348 -13.98 -20.08 18.23
C LEU A 348 -13.43 -20.74 16.96
N LEU A 349 -13.35 -22.05 16.92
CA LEU A 349 -12.88 -22.81 15.76
C LEU A 349 -13.78 -22.59 14.54
N ILE A 350 -15.09 -22.57 14.73
CA ILE A 350 -16.07 -22.29 13.67
C ILE A 350 -15.88 -20.85 13.16
N ILE A 351 -15.79 -19.87 14.06
CA ILE A 351 -15.61 -18.46 13.68
C ILE A 351 -14.33 -18.29 12.87
N VAL A 352 -13.19 -18.79 13.34
CA VAL A 352 -11.89 -18.69 12.66
C VAL A 352 -11.95 -19.35 11.28
N SER A 353 -12.55 -20.54 11.20
CA SER A 353 -12.66 -21.31 9.95
C SER A 353 -13.62 -20.66 8.96
N ALA A 354 -14.81 -20.24 9.42
CA ALA A 354 -15.81 -19.60 8.58
C ALA A 354 -15.34 -18.23 8.08
N SER A 355 -14.68 -17.43 8.94
CA SER A 355 -14.10 -16.15 8.54
C SER A 355 -13.04 -16.30 7.44
N SER A 356 -12.34 -17.44 7.37
CA SER A 356 -11.37 -17.72 6.31
C SER A 356 -11.99 -17.84 4.92
N LEU A 357 -13.32 -17.97 4.80
CA LEU A 357 -14.02 -17.95 3.51
C LEU A 357 -13.74 -16.70 2.70
N VAL A 358 -13.39 -15.59 3.34
CA VAL A 358 -12.93 -14.36 2.68
C VAL A 358 -11.81 -14.67 1.68
N LEU A 359 -10.81 -15.46 2.10
CA LEU A 359 -9.69 -15.87 1.24
C LEU A 359 -10.15 -16.70 0.03
N TRP A 360 -11.05 -17.65 0.29
CA TRP A 360 -11.53 -18.57 -0.75
C TRP A 360 -12.39 -17.86 -1.80
N VAL A 361 -13.24 -16.91 -1.38
CA VAL A 361 -14.04 -16.09 -2.31
C VAL A 361 -13.11 -15.35 -3.28
N ARG A 362 -12.06 -14.73 -2.78
CA ARG A 362 -11.07 -14.03 -3.62
C ARG A 362 -10.36 -15.00 -4.58
N GLU A 363 -9.89 -16.14 -4.09
CA GLU A 363 -9.20 -17.13 -4.93
C GLU A 363 -10.14 -17.66 -6.05
N ILE A 364 -11.39 -17.88 -5.75
CA ILE A 364 -12.41 -18.29 -6.73
C ILE A 364 -12.61 -17.17 -7.76
N CYS A 365 -12.84 -15.93 -7.33
CA CYS A 365 -12.99 -14.78 -8.23
C CYS A 365 -11.76 -14.63 -9.15
N ARG A 366 -10.55 -14.83 -8.61
CA ARG A 366 -9.30 -14.78 -9.39
C ARG A 366 -9.25 -15.83 -10.50
N LEU A 367 -9.78 -17.02 -10.27
CA LEU A 367 -9.82 -18.08 -11.29
C LEU A 367 -10.71 -17.70 -12.49
N PHE A 368 -11.78 -16.94 -12.24
CA PHE A 368 -12.68 -16.47 -13.29
C PHE A 368 -12.18 -15.19 -14.00
N THR A 369 -11.36 -14.39 -13.34
CA THR A 369 -10.80 -13.15 -13.92
C THR A 369 -9.50 -13.36 -14.69
N LYS A 370 -8.83 -14.51 -14.54
CA LYS A 370 -7.71 -14.93 -15.38
C LYS A 370 -8.23 -15.42 -16.75
N LYS A 371 -8.58 -14.48 -17.60
CA LYS A 371 -8.69 -14.71 -19.06
C LYS A 371 -7.68 -13.88 -19.80
#